data_f56ec22bde5c769723d7a33bd84bf075
#
_entry.id   f56ec22bde5c769723d7a33bd84bf075
#
_cell.length_a   1.000
_cell.length_b   1.000
_cell.length_c   1.000
_cell.angle_alpha   90.00
_cell.angle_beta   90.00
_cell.angle_gamma   90.00
#
_symmetry.space_group_name_H-M   'P 1'
#
loop_
_entity.id
_entity.type
_entity.pdbx_description
1 polymer ?
#
loop_
_entity_poly.entity_id
_entity_poly.type
_entity_poly.pdbx_seq_one_letter_code
_entity_poly.pdbx_strand_id
1 'polypeptide(L)'
;PGTKGFVSMIAEDGTFVKAEPIFKDIKVVDMIETANRLLAFVEGYEVRHAVIEDVHALYGSSAKGTFTFGYNSCVPEFFCAIAGLPYTKIPPKKWQSDMHKGIKMVTKNDGTKTVKDVKKMSIVAAHRIFPDVSLKRTNRSLKDDDNFADSLLMAEYGRRHFK
;
A
#
# COMPACT_ATOMS: atom_id res chain seq x y z
N PRO A 1 4.07 3.81 1.16
CA PRO A 1 5.22 4.71 1.03
C PRO A 1 6.52 4.01 1.39
N GLY A 2 7.56 4.25 0.70
CA GLY A 2 8.84 3.56 0.71
C GLY A 2 9.07 2.90 -0.64
N THR A 3 10.34 2.57 -0.96
CA THR A 3 10.71 2.07 -2.30
C THR A 3 10.04 0.75 -2.70
N LYS A 4 9.44 0.03 -1.76
CA LYS A 4 8.73 -1.23 -2.01
C LYS A 4 7.20 -1.08 -2.10
N GLY A 5 6.68 0.16 -2.03
CA GLY A 5 5.24 0.43 -2.06
C GLY A 5 4.54 -0.09 -3.31
N PHE A 6 3.24 -0.36 -3.17
CA PHE A 6 2.33 -0.75 -4.24
C PHE A 6 1.22 0.28 -4.40
N VAL A 7 0.65 0.33 -5.58
CA VAL A 7 -0.66 0.91 -5.86
C VAL A 7 -1.60 -0.22 -6.26
N SER A 8 -2.81 -0.22 -5.71
CA SER A 8 -3.87 -1.19 -6.03
C SER A 8 -5.14 -0.47 -6.42
N MET A 9 -5.90 -1.04 -7.35
CA MET A 9 -7.20 -0.55 -7.79
C MET A 9 -8.23 -1.65 -7.62
N ILE A 10 -9.38 -1.27 -7.06
CA ILE A 10 -10.57 -2.12 -6.96
C ILE A 10 -11.78 -1.37 -7.52
N ALA A 11 -12.72 -2.11 -8.05
CA ALA A 11 -13.99 -1.57 -8.52
C ALA A 11 -14.93 -1.23 -7.35
N GLU A 12 -16.02 -0.52 -7.65
CA GLU A 12 -17.03 -0.13 -6.66
C GLU A 12 -17.68 -1.31 -5.95
N ASP A 13 -17.86 -2.43 -6.65
CA ASP A 13 -18.40 -3.68 -6.12
C ASP A 13 -17.41 -4.46 -5.25
N GLY A 14 -16.14 -4.01 -5.17
CA GLY A 14 -15.06 -4.66 -4.44
C GLY A 14 -14.22 -5.62 -5.27
N THR A 15 -14.49 -5.75 -6.56
CA THR A 15 -13.69 -6.60 -7.45
C THR A 15 -12.29 -6.03 -7.62
N PHE A 16 -11.28 -6.89 -7.50
CA PHE A 16 -9.89 -6.52 -7.79
C PHE A 16 -9.73 -6.21 -9.29
N VAL A 17 -9.13 -5.06 -9.59
CA VAL A 17 -8.87 -4.65 -10.97
C VAL A 17 -7.40 -4.91 -11.32
N LYS A 18 -6.48 -4.25 -10.64
CA LYS A 18 -5.04 -4.39 -10.86
C LYS A 18 -4.21 -3.85 -9.71
N ALA A 19 -2.94 -4.21 -9.67
CA ALA A 19 -1.96 -3.64 -8.75
C ALA A 19 -0.57 -3.65 -9.38
N GLU A 20 0.24 -2.66 -9.01
CA GLU A 20 1.63 -2.53 -9.45
C GLU A 20 2.53 -1.96 -8.35
N PRO A 21 3.83 -2.30 -8.35
CA PRO A 21 4.80 -1.55 -7.55
C PRO A 21 4.83 -0.09 -7.98
N ILE A 22 4.86 0.85 -7.03
CA ILE A 22 4.99 2.28 -7.33
C ILE A 22 6.31 2.55 -8.07
N PHE A 23 7.41 1.99 -7.58
CA PHE A 23 8.71 2.08 -8.22
C PHE A 23 9.09 0.77 -8.89
N LYS A 24 9.54 0.84 -10.15
CA LYS A 24 10.00 -0.33 -10.91
C LYS A 24 11.30 -0.89 -10.33
N ASP A 25 12.24 -0.02 -10.03
CA ASP A 25 13.50 -0.38 -9.38
C ASP A 25 13.58 0.28 -7.98
N ILE A 26 13.83 -0.54 -6.97
CA ILE A 26 13.97 -0.08 -5.59
C ILE A 26 15.33 0.57 -5.32
N LYS A 27 16.32 0.38 -6.21
CA LYS A 27 17.66 0.93 -6.08
C LYS A 27 17.83 2.27 -6.79
N VAL A 28 17.14 2.44 -7.91
CA VAL A 28 17.19 3.64 -8.74
C VAL A 28 15.76 4.13 -8.94
N VAL A 29 15.40 5.22 -8.28
CA VAL A 29 14.08 5.83 -8.42
C VAL A 29 14.12 6.82 -9.56
N ASP A 30 13.53 6.43 -10.70
CA ASP A 30 13.28 7.33 -11.82
C ASP A 30 11.88 7.93 -11.67
N MET A 31 11.82 9.23 -11.42
CA MET A 31 10.57 9.94 -11.18
C MET A 31 9.74 10.13 -12.44
N ILE A 32 10.37 10.27 -13.62
CA ILE A 32 9.67 10.40 -14.90
C ILE A 32 9.02 9.06 -15.26
N GLU A 33 9.78 7.96 -15.19
CA GLU A 33 9.24 6.62 -15.38
C GLU A 33 8.11 6.31 -14.40
N THR A 34 8.30 6.68 -13.13
CA THR A 34 7.29 6.46 -12.07
C THR A 34 6.01 7.23 -12.37
N ALA A 35 6.09 8.51 -12.74
CA ALA A 35 4.95 9.33 -13.10
C ALA A 35 4.19 8.76 -14.31
N ASN A 36 4.90 8.42 -15.38
CA ASN A 36 4.30 7.84 -16.59
C ASN A 36 3.58 6.52 -16.30
N ARG A 37 4.15 5.66 -15.46
CA ARG A 37 3.52 4.40 -15.07
C ARG A 37 2.27 4.61 -14.22
N LEU A 38 2.29 5.53 -13.27
CA LEU A 38 1.13 5.84 -12.46
C LEU A 38 0.01 6.48 -13.29
N LEU A 39 0.33 7.33 -14.28
CA LEU A 39 -0.65 7.86 -15.22
C LEU A 39 -1.28 6.74 -16.06
N ALA A 40 -0.47 5.85 -16.62
CA ALA A 40 -0.96 4.68 -17.35
C ALA A 40 -1.77 3.72 -16.45
N PHE A 41 -1.45 3.67 -15.16
CA PHE A 41 -2.21 2.86 -14.20
C PHE A 41 -3.65 3.34 -14.04
N VAL A 42 -3.93 4.63 -14.12
CA VAL A 42 -5.30 5.18 -13.99
C VAL A 42 -5.98 5.44 -15.34
N GLU A 43 -5.24 5.35 -16.44
CA GLU A 43 -5.75 5.59 -17.79
C GLU A 43 -6.94 4.68 -18.12
N GLY A 44 -8.02 5.26 -18.62
CA GLY A 44 -9.24 4.54 -18.97
C GLY A 44 -10.16 4.20 -17.80
N TYR A 45 -9.82 4.63 -16.58
CA TYR A 45 -10.64 4.43 -15.39
C TYR A 45 -11.13 5.75 -14.81
N GLU A 46 -12.39 5.78 -14.41
CA GLU A 46 -12.93 6.84 -13.56
C GLU A 46 -12.58 6.53 -12.10
N VAL A 47 -11.49 7.11 -11.61
CA VAL A 47 -11.04 6.93 -10.22
C VAL A 47 -11.81 7.89 -9.33
N ARG A 48 -12.72 7.38 -8.52
CA ARG A 48 -13.55 8.20 -7.62
C ARG A 48 -12.77 8.76 -6.44
N HIS A 49 -11.88 7.95 -5.85
CA HIS A 49 -11.12 8.34 -4.67
C HIS A 49 -9.83 7.52 -4.52
N ALA A 50 -8.77 8.17 -4.07
CA ALA A 50 -7.52 7.49 -3.71
C ALA A 50 -7.29 7.57 -2.19
N VAL A 51 -6.72 6.51 -1.63
CA VAL A 51 -6.30 6.47 -0.22
C VAL A 51 -4.80 6.33 -0.14
N ILE A 52 -4.17 7.24 0.59
CA ILE A 52 -2.73 7.27 0.80
C ILE A 52 -2.44 7.05 2.27
N GLU A 53 -1.46 6.23 2.59
CA GLU A 53 -1.04 6.04 3.97
C GLU A 53 -0.38 7.30 4.52
N ASP A 54 -0.91 7.83 5.62
CA ASP A 54 -0.35 8.97 6.33
C ASP A 54 0.77 8.49 7.24
N VAL A 55 1.99 8.53 6.72
CA VAL A 55 3.18 8.06 7.42
C VAL A 55 3.99 9.22 7.98
N HIS A 56 4.60 8.98 9.12
CA HIS A 56 5.47 9.92 9.80
C HIS A 56 6.89 9.36 9.95
N ALA A 57 7.84 10.22 10.25
CA ALA A 57 9.21 9.80 10.54
C ALA A 57 9.23 8.77 11.67
N LEU A 58 9.96 7.68 11.43
CA LEU A 58 10.13 6.63 12.44
C LEU A 58 11.26 7.02 13.39
N TYR A 59 10.95 7.03 14.68
CA TYR A 59 11.96 7.24 15.72
C TYR A 59 13.08 6.18 15.62
N GLY A 60 14.33 6.61 15.73
CA GLY A 60 15.49 5.73 15.64
C GLY A 60 15.98 5.41 14.23
N SER A 61 15.33 5.93 13.18
CA SER A 61 15.83 5.84 11.80
C SER A 61 17.04 6.76 11.61
N SER A 62 17.98 6.35 10.72
CA SER A 62 19.08 7.23 10.32
C SER A 62 18.55 8.45 9.56
N ALA A 63 19.27 9.57 9.60
CA ALA A 63 18.92 10.78 8.84
C ALA A 63 18.73 10.49 7.35
N LYS A 64 19.63 9.71 6.73
CA LYS A 64 19.51 9.28 5.33
C LYS A 64 18.26 8.45 5.09
N GLY A 65 17.95 7.51 5.98
CA GLY A 65 16.75 6.67 5.89
C GLY A 65 15.46 7.50 5.98
N THR A 66 15.40 8.43 6.92
CA THR A 66 14.27 9.34 7.11
C THR A 66 14.08 10.25 5.89
N PHE A 67 15.16 10.82 5.35
CA PHE A 67 15.11 11.64 4.14
C PHE A 67 14.59 10.85 2.93
N THR A 68 15.16 9.67 2.66
CA THR A 68 14.73 8.81 1.55
C THR A 68 13.27 8.38 1.71
N PHE A 69 12.85 8.05 2.92
CA PHE A 69 11.48 7.67 3.21
C PHE A 69 10.52 8.85 2.98
N GLY A 70 10.83 10.05 3.49
CA GLY A 70 10.04 11.26 3.28
C GLY A 70 9.92 11.60 1.78
N TYR A 71 11.04 11.57 1.05
CA TYR A 71 11.06 11.80 -0.39
C TYR A 71 10.13 10.86 -1.16
N ASN A 72 10.20 9.55 -0.88
CA ASN A 72 9.37 8.56 -1.57
C ASN A 72 7.90 8.60 -1.14
N SER A 73 7.60 9.02 0.09
CA SER A 73 6.24 9.10 0.62
C SER A 73 5.43 10.22 -0.02
N CYS A 74 6.07 11.24 -0.58
CA CYS A 74 5.39 12.33 -1.28
C CYS A 74 4.88 11.93 -2.67
N VAL A 75 5.46 10.89 -3.29
CA VAL A 75 5.16 10.51 -4.70
C VAL A 75 3.68 10.23 -4.94
N PRO A 76 2.98 9.39 -4.14
CA PRO A 76 1.56 9.14 -4.35
C PRO A 76 0.70 10.41 -4.21
N GLU A 77 1.05 11.31 -3.29
CA GLU A 77 0.34 12.56 -3.06
C GLU A 77 0.49 13.52 -4.25
N PHE A 78 1.72 13.73 -4.71
CA PHE A 78 1.99 14.51 -5.93
C PHE A 78 1.30 13.92 -7.16
N PHE A 79 1.34 12.62 -7.30
CA PHE A 79 0.65 11.95 -8.40
C PHE A 79 -0.86 12.25 -8.38
N CYS A 80 -1.54 12.08 -7.24
CA CYS A 80 -2.95 12.37 -7.13
C CYS A 80 -3.25 13.85 -7.45
N ALA A 81 -2.43 14.77 -6.94
CA ALA A 81 -2.59 16.20 -7.21
C ALA A 81 -2.46 16.53 -8.70
N ILE A 82 -1.45 16.00 -9.40
CA ILE A 82 -1.21 16.24 -10.83
C ILE A 82 -2.29 15.58 -11.70
N ALA A 83 -2.72 14.37 -11.32
CA ALA A 83 -3.76 13.63 -12.04
C ALA A 83 -5.20 14.12 -11.73
N GLY A 84 -5.35 15.12 -10.84
CA GLY A 84 -6.66 15.64 -10.43
C GLY A 84 -7.50 14.63 -9.67
N LEU A 85 -6.88 13.64 -9.01
CA LEU A 85 -7.58 12.60 -8.27
C LEU A 85 -7.88 13.07 -6.84
N PRO A 86 -9.14 12.98 -6.39
CA PRO A 86 -9.45 13.22 -4.99
C PRO A 86 -8.78 12.14 -4.12
N TYR A 87 -8.14 12.57 -3.04
CA TYR A 87 -7.46 11.63 -2.15
C TYR A 87 -7.62 12.00 -0.67
N THR A 88 -7.44 11.00 0.18
CA THR A 88 -7.39 11.18 1.64
C THR A 88 -6.19 10.43 2.22
N LYS A 89 -5.47 11.10 3.12
CA LYS A 89 -4.38 10.48 3.90
C LYS A 89 -4.94 9.83 5.17
N ILE A 90 -4.61 8.57 5.39
CA ILE A 90 -5.14 7.78 6.50
C ILE A 90 -4.00 7.19 7.33
N PRO A 91 -3.96 7.45 8.65
CA PRO A 91 -2.96 6.85 9.52
C PRO A 91 -3.00 5.31 9.49
N PRO A 92 -1.84 4.62 9.54
CA PRO A 92 -1.77 3.16 9.51
C PRO A 92 -2.69 2.47 10.52
N LYS A 93 -2.70 2.94 11.77
CA LYS A 93 -3.53 2.37 12.83
C LYS A 93 -5.02 2.39 12.50
N LYS A 94 -5.50 3.39 11.76
CA LYS A 94 -6.93 3.57 11.45
C LYS A 94 -7.39 2.51 10.46
N TRP A 95 -6.75 2.39 9.30
CA TRP A 95 -7.13 1.41 8.30
C TRP A 95 -6.84 -0.03 8.75
N GLN A 96 -5.71 -0.27 9.45
CA GLN A 96 -5.38 -1.59 9.99
C GLN A 96 -6.39 -2.05 11.04
N SER A 97 -6.84 -1.16 11.92
CA SER A 97 -7.87 -1.49 12.92
C SER A 97 -9.17 -1.98 12.29
N ASP A 98 -9.55 -1.44 11.15
CA ASP A 98 -10.76 -1.84 10.43
C ASP A 98 -10.54 -3.14 9.63
N MET A 99 -9.49 -3.17 8.80
CA MET A 99 -9.22 -4.30 7.89
C MET A 99 -8.81 -5.58 8.62
N HIS A 100 -8.18 -5.48 9.78
CA HIS A 100 -7.80 -6.62 10.62
C HIS A 100 -8.91 -7.11 11.55
N LYS A 101 -10.11 -6.53 11.50
CA LYS A 101 -11.25 -6.99 12.29
C LYS A 101 -11.54 -8.48 12.06
N GLY A 102 -11.60 -9.25 13.15
CA GLY A 102 -11.85 -10.70 13.06
C GLY A 102 -10.65 -11.55 12.60
N ILE A 103 -9.47 -10.94 12.39
CA ILE A 103 -8.23 -11.70 12.17
C ILE A 103 -7.66 -12.09 13.53
N LYS A 104 -7.37 -13.40 13.71
CA LYS A 104 -6.67 -13.88 14.89
C LYS A 104 -5.30 -13.20 14.98
N MET A 105 -4.98 -12.69 16.17
CA MET A 105 -3.70 -12.01 16.39
C MET A 105 -2.52 -12.93 16.06
N VAL A 106 -1.66 -12.47 15.16
CA VAL A 106 -0.39 -13.13 14.83
C VAL A 106 0.72 -12.39 15.53
N THR A 107 1.63 -13.12 16.13
CA THR A 107 2.77 -12.57 16.86
C THR A 107 4.09 -13.05 16.26
N LYS A 108 5.14 -12.26 16.48
CA LYS A 108 6.52 -12.61 16.15
C LYS A 108 7.45 -12.20 17.28
N ASN A 109 8.59 -12.84 17.37
CA ASN A 109 9.66 -12.42 18.28
C ASN A 109 10.50 -11.34 17.58
N ASP A 110 10.79 -10.23 18.28
CA ASP A 110 11.69 -9.18 17.83
C ASP A 110 13.09 -9.28 18.48
N GLY A 111 13.38 -10.42 19.10
CA GLY A 111 14.62 -10.70 19.82
C GLY A 111 14.53 -10.51 21.33
N THR A 112 13.65 -9.64 21.80
CA THR A 112 13.51 -9.32 23.24
C THR A 112 12.13 -9.65 23.80
N LYS A 113 11.11 -9.55 22.97
CA LYS A 113 9.70 -9.76 23.36
C LYS A 113 8.86 -10.25 22.18
N THR A 114 7.71 -10.81 22.50
CA THR A 114 6.68 -11.16 21.51
C THR A 114 5.87 -9.92 21.16
N VAL A 115 5.84 -9.57 19.88
CA VAL A 115 5.11 -8.41 19.35
C VAL A 115 4.11 -8.83 18.29
N LYS A 116 3.09 -8.00 18.06
CA LYS A 116 2.10 -8.19 17.00
C LYS A 116 2.78 -8.17 15.62
N ASP A 117 2.55 -9.20 14.81
CA ASP A 117 3.00 -9.24 13.41
C ASP A 117 1.95 -8.65 12.48
N VAL A 118 1.96 -7.33 12.37
CA VAL A 118 1.01 -6.56 11.55
C VAL A 118 1.08 -6.97 10.07
N LYS A 119 2.29 -7.19 9.55
CA LYS A 119 2.50 -7.58 8.15
C LYS A 119 1.83 -8.91 7.82
N LYS A 120 2.03 -9.90 8.67
CA LYS A 120 1.39 -11.21 8.49
C LYS A 120 -0.13 -11.12 8.65
N MET A 121 -0.61 -10.25 9.54
CA MET A 121 -2.06 -10.01 9.68
C MET A 121 -2.64 -9.35 8.43
N SER A 122 -1.95 -8.42 7.79
CA SER A 122 -2.38 -7.81 6.52
C SER A 122 -2.48 -8.87 5.41
N ILE A 123 -1.50 -9.76 5.28
CA ILE A 123 -1.55 -10.85 4.30
C ILE A 123 -2.79 -11.75 4.54
N VAL A 124 -3.03 -12.15 5.80
CA VAL A 124 -4.21 -12.96 6.14
C VAL A 124 -5.52 -12.22 5.86
N ALA A 125 -5.59 -10.93 6.17
CA ALA A 125 -6.76 -10.10 5.89
C ALA A 125 -7.02 -9.95 4.38
N ALA A 126 -5.97 -9.72 3.60
CA ALA A 126 -6.07 -9.59 2.15
C ALA A 126 -6.56 -10.90 1.50
N HIS A 127 -6.02 -12.06 1.87
CA HIS A 127 -6.52 -13.34 1.38
C HIS A 127 -7.96 -13.63 1.78
N ARG A 128 -8.42 -13.15 2.94
CA ARG A 128 -9.82 -13.31 3.35
C ARG A 128 -10.76 -12.49 2.49
N ILE A 129 -10.37 -11.26 2.13
CA ILE A 129 -11.24 -10.34 1.37
C ILE A 129 -11.12 -10.61 -0.13
N PHE A 130 -9.93 -10.97 -0.59
CA PHE A 130 -9.59 -11.21 -2.00
C PHE A 130 -8.96 -12.60 -2.18
N PRO A 131 -9.74 -13.69 -2.03
CA PRO A 131 -9.19 -15.06 -2.01
C PRO A 131 -8.53 -15.47 -3.32
N ASP A 132 -8.97 -14.91 -4.44
CA ASP A 132 -8.47 -15.25 -5.78
C ASP A 132 -7.28 -14.39 -6.24
N VAL A 133 -6.87 -13.42 -5.43
CA VAL A 133 -5.76 -12.52 -5.75
C VAL A 133 -4.44 -13.07 -5.24
N SER A 134 -3.49 -13.32 -6.14
CA SER A 134 -2.13 -13.68 -5.76
C SER A 134 -1.38 -12.45 -5.24
N LEU A 135 -0.98 -12.47 -3.97
CA LEU A 135 -0.25 -11.37 -3.33
C LEU A 135 1.27 -11.41 -3.61
N LYS A 136 1.71 -12.17 -4.58
CA LYS A 136 3.13 -12.26 -4.95
C LYS A 136 3.57 -11.04 -5.73
N ARG A 137 4.72 -10.47 -5.40
CA ARG A 137 5.30 -9.31 -6.14
C ARG A 137 5.56 -9.62 -7.61
N THR A 138 5.98 -10.86 -7.90
CA THR A 138 6.23 -11.37 -9.25
C THR A 138 5.84 -12.86 -9.30
N ASN A 139 5.65 -13.40 -10.49
CA ASN A 139 5.36 -14.84 -10.68
C ASN A 139 6.47 -15.76 -10.13
N ARG A 140 7.69 -15.23 -9.94
CA ARG A 140 8.84 -15.98 -9.37
C ARG A 140 8.93 -15.87 -7.85
N SER A 141 8.15 -15.00 -7.23
CA SER A 141 8.17 -14.82 -5.78
C SER A 141 7.60 -16.03 -5.07
N LEU A 142 8.33 -16.53 -4.06
CA LEU A 142 7.89 -17.68 -3.25
C LEU A 142 6.94 -17.24 -2.11
N LYS A 143 6.99 -15.99 -1.71
CA LYS A 143 6.22 -15.43 -0.58
C LYS A 143 5.32 -14.30 -1.04
N ASP A 144 4.22 -14.14 -0.32
CA ASP A 144 3.34 -12.99 -0.45
C ASP A 144 4.07 -11.70 -0.05
N ASP A 145 3.71 -10.60 -0.70
CA ASP A 145 4.28 -9.28 -0.44
C ASP A 145 3.34 -8.49 0.47
N ASP A 146 3.83 -8.14 1.65
CA ASP A 146 3.09 -7.38 2.64
C ASP A 146 2.72 -5.97 2.15
N ASN A 147 3.53 -5.34 1.29
CA ASN A 147 3.21 -4.03 0.74
C ASN A 147 2.09 -4.11 -0.30
N PHE A 148 2.01 -5.22 -1.05
CA PHE A 148 0.86 -5.47 -1.92
C PHE A 148 -0.40 -5.70 -1.10
N ALA A 149 -0.34 -6.54 -0.06
CA ALA A 149 -1.46 -6.77 0.84
C ALA A 149 -1.96 -5.45 1.46
N ASP A 150 -1.06 -4.61 1.98
CA ASP A 150 -1.39 -3.32 2.58
C ASP A 150 -2.08 -2.39 1.57
N SER A 151 -1.55 -2.26 0.34
CA SER A 151 -2.15 -1.40 -0.68
C SER A 151 -3.56 -1.85 -1.09
N LEU A 152 -3.78 -3.17 -1.18
CA LEU A 152 -5.07 -3.75 -1.51
C LEU A 152 -6.10 -3.54 -0.39
N LEU A 153 -5.67 -3.71 0.87
CA LEU A 153 -6.51 -3.43 2.03
C LEU A 153 -6.84 -1.94 2.16
N MET A 154 -5.91 -1.06 1.81
CA MET A 154 -6.17 0.38 1.79
C MET A 154 -7.17 0.76 0.69
N ALA A 155 -7.10 0.16 -0.50
CA ALA A 155 -8.10 0.35 -1.54
C ALA A 155 -9.48 -0.08 -1.06
N GLU A 156 -9.61 -1.24 -0.41
CA GLU A 156 -10.87 -1.72 0.18
C GLU A 156 -11.36 -0.82 1.33
N TYR A 157 -10.46 -0.32 2.16
CA TYR A 157 -10.80 0.67 3.16
C TYR A 157 -11.38 1.93 2.51
N GLY A 158 -10.75 2.41 1.43
CA GLY A 158 -11.24 3.55 0.64
C GLY A 158 -12.66 3.33 0.12
N ARG A 159 -12.88 2.21 -0.53
CA ARG A 159 -14.20 1.82 -1.06
C ARG A 159 -15.31 1.83 0.00
N ARG A 160 -15.00 1.39 1.23
CA ARG A 160 -15.99 1.34 2.33
C ARG A 160 -16.31 2.70 2.93
N HIS A 161 -15.36 3.63 2.90
CA HIS A 161 -15.44 4.87 3.67
C HIS A 161 -15.58 6.14 2.82
N PHE A 162 -15.23 6.09 1.53
CA PHE A 162 -15.32 7.23 0.61
C PHE A 162 -16.18 6.84 -0.59
N LYS A 163 -17.40 7.38 -0.61
CA LYS A 163 -18.40 7.17 -1.69
C LYS A 163 -18.46 8.39 -2.58
#